data_ecbb6bb33d95d12798c888b4a9b3a9b1
#
_entry.id   ecbb6bb33d95d12798c888b4a9b3a9b1
#
_cell.length_a   1.000
_cell.length_b   1.000
_cell.length_c   1.000
_cell.angle_alpha   90.00
_cell.angle_beta   90.00
_cell.angle_gamma   90.00
#
_symmetry.space_group_name_H-M   'P 1'
#
loop_
_entity.id
_entity.type
_entity.pdbx_description
1 polymer ?
#
loop_
_entity_poly.entity_id
_entity_poly.type
_entity_poly.pdbx_seq_one_letter_code
_entity_poly.pdbx_strand_id
1 'polypeptide(L)'
;MIRELWSNFWTLVGGALTLNGQVLLVARDAPRAYLAAVLLAVAAGISLALGQSVVLFANRVPPGRFAVLVLGGGLIFLARLGLWSVAIWLVGVVSPRYALPLGVTFLAVCFGQAPQLFAVFEALPYFGASLRRVLDAYALIVVVAGLRWMLDLPVLAAFLAAGLGWLLQAFLGGLLERPLAGVRGWMWRTASGREDFVRAPDVLEDRPRDGGAPGTAPTDRSGDSGPVQHGE
;
A
#
# COMPACT_ATOMS: atom_id res chain seq x y z
N MET A 1 -25.58 -6.23 -20.87
CA MET A 1 -24.88 -5.05 -20.33
C MET A 1 -23.86 -5.39 -19.22
N ILE A 2 -24.27 -5.99 -18.07
CA ILE A 2 -23.33 -6.36 -16.98
C ILE A 2 -22.36 -7.45 -17.44
N ARG A 3 -22.83 -8.46 -18.15
CA ARG A 3 -22.03 -9.59 -18.67
C ARG A 3 -20.95 -9.15 -19.65
N GLU A 4 -21.27 -8.19 -20.51
CA GLU A 4 -20.32 -7.59 -21.46
C GLU A 4 -19.26 -6.75 -20.75
N LEU A 5 -19.67 -5.96 -19.74
CA LEU A 5 -18.74 -5.22 -18.90
C LEU A 5 -17.74 -6.15 -18.20
N TRP A 6 -18.25 -7.28 -17.66
CA TRP A 6 -17.43 -8.27 -16.98
C TRP A 6 -16.48 -9.01 -17.93
N SER A 7 -16.95 -9.41 -19.12
CA SER A 7 -16.10 -10.02 -20.15
C SER A 7 -15.01 -9.06 -20.62
N ASN A 8 -15.38 -7.80 -20.93
CA ASN A 8 -14.43 -6.78 -21.36
C ASN A 8 -13.41 -6.45 -20.27
N PHE A 9 -13.83 -6.38 -19.00
CA PHE A 9 -12.94 -6.15 -17.87
C PHE A 9 -11.83 -7.21 -17.80
N TRP A 10 -12.19 -8.51 -17.85
CA TRP A 10 -11.20 -9.58 -17.79
C TRP A 10 -10.31 -9.65 -19.02
N THR A 11 -10.84 -9.32 -20.21
CA THR A 11 -10.02 -9.20 -21.42
C THR A 11 -8.97 -8.09 -21.29
N LEU A 12 -9.35 -6.93 -20.73
CA LEU A 12 -8.44 -5.81 -20.52
C LEU A 12 -7.40 -6.13 -19.43
N VAL A 13 -7.82 -6.75 -18.34
CA VAL A 13 -6.91 -7.19 -17.27
C VAL A 13 -5.92 -8.24 -17.81
N GLY A 14 -6.40 -9.24 -18.53
CA GLY A 14 -5.57 -10.25 -19.17
C GLY A 14 -4.59 -9.66 -20.19
N GLY A 15 -5.06 -8.71 -21.01
CA GLY A 15 -4.21 -7.99 -21.95
C GLY A 15 -3.12 -7.17 -21.26
N ALA A 16 -3.44 -6.51 -20.16
CA ALA A 16 -2.46 -5.78 -19.34
C ALA A 16 -1.43 -6.73 -18.71
N LEU A 17 -1.88 -7.84 -18.11
CA LEU A 17 -1.01 -8.85 -17.52
C LEU A 17 -0.10 -9.56 -18.54
N THR A 18 -0.57 -9.76 -19.76
CA THR A 18 0.24 -10.39 -20.82
C THR A 18 1.02 -9.39 -21.67
N LEU A 19 0.99 -8.11 -21.31
CA LEU A 19 1.62 -7.01 -22.07
C LEU A 19 1.15 -6.97 -23.54
N ASN A 20 -0.10 -7.35 -23.79
CA ASN A 20 -0.64 -7.41 -25.14
C ASN A 20 -0.98 -6.00 -25.63
N GLY A 21 -0.10 -5.46 -26.48
CA GLY A 21 -0.23 -4.11 -27.03
C GLY A 21 -1.52 -3.88 -27.83
N GLN A 22 -2.03 -4.89 -28.51
CA GLN A 22 -3.29 -4.79 -29.28
C GLN A 22 -4.47 -4.54 -28.35
N VAL A 23 -4.56 -5.26 -27.23
CA VAL A 23 -5.62 -5.09 -26.23
C VAL A 23 -5.51 -3.72 -25.56
N LEU A 24 -4.30 -3.27 -25.25
CA LEU A 24 -4.06 -1.96 -24.64
C LEU A 24 -4.43 -0.82 -25.61
N LEU A 25 -4.11 -0.98 -26.90
CA LEU A 25 -4.48 0.01 -27.92
C LEU A 25 -6.00 0.12 -28.07
N VAL A 26 -6.71 -1.01 -28.16
CA VAL A 26 -8.16 -1.06 -28.23
C VAL A 26 -8.81 -0.48 -26.96
N ALA A 27 -8.19 -0.69 -25.80
CA ALA A 27 -8.66 -0.14 -24.53
C ALA A 27 -8.69 1.38 -24.52
N ARG A 28 -7.78 2.06 -25.24
CA ARG A 28 -7.74 3.52 -25.34
C ARG A 28 -9.06 4.11 -25.85
N ASP A 29 -9.65 3.47 -26.86
CA ASP A 29 -10.83 3.99 -27.59
C ASP A 29 -12.12 3.30 -27.14
N ALA A 30 -12.06 2.35 -26.21
CA ALA A 30 -13.23 1.62 -25.74
C ALA A 30 -14.16 2.51 -24.88
N PRO A 31 -15.47 2.58 -25.17
CA PRO A 31 -16.40 3.54 -24.55
C PRO A 31 -16.56 3.40 -23.03
N ARG A 32 -16.04 2.33 -22.42
CA ARG A 32 -16.12 2.06 -20.97
C ARG A 32 -14.75 1.77 -20.34
N ALA A 33 -13.67 2.08 -21.05
CA ALA A 33 -12.32 1.83 -20.59
C ALA A 33 -12.00 2.53 -19.26
N TYR A 34 -12.47 3.77 -19.10
CA TYR A 34 -12.29 4.52 -17.85
C TYR A 34 -12.97 3.84 -16.65
N LEU A 35 -14.19 3.33 -16.85
CA LEU A 35 -14.90 2.60 -15.81
C LEU A 35 -14.14 1.30 -15.44
N ALA A 36 -13.69 0.54 -16.43
CA ALA A 36 -12.91 -0.67 -16.22
C ALA A 36 -11.59 -0.37 -15.51
N ALA A 37 -10.89 0.71 -15.90
CA ALA A 37 -9.65 1.15 -15.30
C ALA A 37 -9.83 1.55 -13.81
N VAL A 38 -10.90 2.31 -13.51
CA VAL A 38 -11.22 2.70 -12.12
C VAL A 38 -11.58 1.47 -11.28
N LEU A 39 -12.41 0.56 -11.82
CA LEU A 39 -12.76 -0.67 -11.13
C LEU A 39 -11.51 -1.54 -10.86
N LEU A 40 -10.61 -1.65 -11.83
CA LEU A 40 -9.35 -2.37 -11.67
C LEU A 40 -8.49 -1.72 -10.59
N ALA A 41 -8.33 -0.41 -10.61
CA ALA A 41 -7.55 0.33 -9.63
C ALA A 41 -8.10 0.17 -8.21
N VAL A 42 -9.42 0.25 -8.05
CA VAL A 42 -10.08 0.03 -6.75
C VAL A 42 -9.91 -1.42 -6.29
N ALA A 43 -10.11 -2.40 -7.18
CA ALA A 43 -9.91 -3.82 -6.87
C ALA A 43 -8.46 -4.13 -6.47
N ALA A 44 -7.47 -3.55 -7.18
CA ALA A 44 -6.06 -3.66 -6.85
C ALA A 44 -5.76 -3.04 -5.46
N GLY A 45 -6.32 -1.86 -5.17
CA GLY A 45 -6.17 -1.22 -3.86
C GLY A 45 -6.82 -2.00 -2.73
N ILE A 46 -7.98 -2.63 -2.98
CA ILE A 46 -8.63 -3.55 -2.04
C ILE A 46 -7.75 -4.79 -1.80
N SER A 47 -7.23 -5.40 -2.88
CA SER A 47 -6.32 -6.55 -2.80
C SER A 47 -5.09 -6.23 -1.95
N LEU A 48 -4.48 -5.07 -2.18
CA LEU A 48 -3.33 -4.59 -1.41
C LEU A 48 -3.70 -4.38 0.08
N ALA A 49 -4.84 -3.75 0.36
CA ALA A 49 -5.33 -3.55 1.73
C ALA A 49 -5.58 -4.89 2.44
N LEU A 50 -6.12 -5.87 1.73
CA LEU A 50 -6.31 -7.24 2.25
C LEU A 50 -4.98 -7.95 2.51
N GLY A 51 -3.99 -7.82 1.61
CA GLY A 51 -2.64 -8.36 1.81
C GLY A 51 -1.96 -7.81 3.07
N GLN A 52 -2.23 -6.55 3.41
CA GLN A 52 -1.71 -5.88 4.60
C GLN A 52 -2.59 -6.10 5.85
N SER A 53 -3.71 -6.79 5.73
CA SER A 53 -4.74 -6.92 6.77
C SER A 53 -4.37 -7.86 7.93
N VAL A 54 -3.26 -8.59 7.86
CA VAL A 54 -2.79 -9.47 8.95
C VAL A 54 -2.73 -8.72 10.28
N VAL A 55 -2.28 -7.46 10.26
CA VAL A 55 -2.26 -6.58 11.43
C VAL A 55 -3.67 -6.23 11.93
N LEU A 56 -4.64 -6.08 11.00
CA LEU A 56 -6.03 -5.77 11.34
C LEU A 56 -6.75 -6.97 11.98
N PHE A 57 -6.46 -8.19 11.51
CA PHE A 57 -6.98 -9.43 12.11
C PHE A 57 -6.43 -9.62 13.53
N ALA A 58 -5.14 -9.37 13.75
CA ALA A 58 -4.52 -9.45 15.07
C ALA A 58 -5.18 -8.50 16.08
N ASN A 59 -5.66 -7.33 15.63
CA ASN A 59 -6.33 -6.33 16.48
C ASN A 59 -7.84 -6.54 16.63
N ARG A 60 -8.42 -7.66 16.17
CA ARG A 60 -9.86 -8.03 16.31
C ARG A 60 -10.81 -6.90 15.87
N VAL A 61 -10.52 -6.22 14.79
CA VAL A 61 -11.35 -5.12 14.25
C VAL A 61 -12.73 -5.66 13.84
N PRO A 62 -13.86 -5.01 14.23
CA PRO A 62 -15.19 -5.43 13.83
C PRO A 62 -15.37 -5.43 12.31
N PRO A 63 -16.12 -6.38 11.71
CA PRO A 63 -16.21 -6.59 10.27
C PRO A 63 -16.67 -5.35 9.49
N GLY A 64 -17.60 -4.56 10.04
CA GLY A 64 -18.07 -3.32 9.40
C GLY A 64 -16.96 -2.27 9.29
N ARG A 65 -16.15 -2.10 10.34
CA ARG A 65 -15.02 -1.18 10.33
C ARG A 65 -13.89 -1.66 9.42
N PHE A 66 -13.67 -2.97 9.38
CA PHE A 66 -12.73 -3.60 8.46
C PHE A 66 -13.10 -3.29 7.00
N ALA A 67 -14.37 -3.45 6.62
CA ALA A 67 -14.84 -3.12 5.28
C ALA A 67 -14.60 -1.65 4.92
N VAL A 68 -14.86 -0.71 5.84
CA VAL A 68 -14.60 0.73 5.63
C VAL A 68 -13.11 1.00 5.42
N LEU A 69 -12.22 0.35 6.18
CA LEU A 69 -10.77 0.52 6.03
C LEU A 69 -10.27 -0.02 4.69
N VAL A 70 -10.76 -1.18 4.26
CA VAL A 70 -10.39 -1.80 2.98
C VAL A 70 -10.89 -0.98 1.80
N LEU A 71 -12.15 -0.53 1.81
CA LEU A 71 -12.70 0.34 0.77
C LEU A 71 -12.01 1.70 0.74
N GLY A 72 -11.76 2.28 1.92
CA GLY A 72 -11.00 3.53 2.04
C GLY A 72 -9.58 3.39 1.50
N GLY A 73 -8.91 2.27 1.75
CA GLY A 73 -7.62 1.91 1.16
C GLY A 73 -7.66 1.90 -0.36
N GLY A 74 -8.70 1.29 -0.96
CA GLY A 74 -8.91 1.28 -2.40
C GLY A 74 -9.07 2.68 -3.00
N LEU A 75 -9.82 3.56 -2.34
CA LEU A 75 -10.00 4.95 -2.77
C LEU A 75 -8.71 5.77 -2.65
N ILE A 76 -7.96 5.61 -1.55
CA ILE A 76 -6.65 6.27 -1.36
C ILE A 76 -5.68 5.79 -2.44
N PHE A 77 -5.69 4.49 -2.76
CA PHE A 77 -4.87 3.93 -3.83
C PHE A 77 -5.23 4.54 -5.19
N LEU A 78 -6.51 4.67 -5.51
CA LEU A 78 -6.98 5.32 -6.74
C LEU A 78 -6.52 6.79 -6.80
N ALA A 79 -6.65 7.55 -5.71
CA ALA A 79 -6.16 8.93 -5.64
C ALA A 79 -4.65 9.02 -5.87
N ARG A 80 -3.88 8.07 -5.35
CA ARG A 80 -2.44 7.96 -5.58
C ARG A 80 -2.11 7.68 -7.05
N LEU A 81 -2.88 6.85 -7.74
CA LEU A 81 -2.73 6.61 -9.19
C LEU A 81 -3.07 7.86 -10.00
N GLY A 82 -4.10 8.61 -9.59
CA GLY A 82 -4.41 9.92 -10.17
C GLY A 82 -3.23 10.89 -10.05
N LEU A 83 -2.61 10.97 -8.87
CA LEU A 83 -1.42 11.80 -8.65
C LEU A 83 -0.23 11.35 -9.54
N TRP A 84 -0.01 10.05 -9.66
CA TRP A 84 1.02 9.51 -10.56
C TRP A 84 0.74 9.87 -12.03
N SER A 85 -0.51 9.77 -12.46
CA SER A 85 -0.91 10.16 -13.82
C SER A 85 -0.68 11.65 -14.10
N VAL A 86 -0.99 12.51 -13.12
CA VAL A 86 -0.71 13.95 -13.18
C VAL A 86 0.80 14.21 -13.24
N ALA A 87 1.59 13.47 -12.46
CA ALA A 87 3.04 13.58 -12.47
C ALA A 87 3.65 13.19 -13.83
N ILE A 88 3.18 12.10 -14.46
CA ILE A 88 3.59 11.71 -15.81
C ILE A 88 3.16 12.77 -16.84
N TRP A 89 1.92 13.26 -16.73
CA TRP A 89 1.43 14.33 -17.60
C TRP A 89 2.28 15.58 -17.52
N LEU A 90 2.68 15.99 -16.30
CA LEU A 90 3.54 17.15 -16.06
C LEU A 90 4.93 16.96 -16.70
N VAL A 91 5.50 15.76 -16.63
CA VAL A 91 6.74 15.42 -17.36
C VAL A 91 6.55 15.59 -18.87
N GLY A 92 5.38 15.21 -19.40
CA GLY A 92 5.04 15.41 -20.81
C GLY A 92 4.89 16.89 -21.21
N VAL A 93 4.34 17.73 -20.32
CA VAL A 93 4.20 19.17 -20.57
C VAL A 93 5.59 19.84 -20.68
N VAL A 94 6.57 19.40 -19.88
CA VAL A 94 7.93 19.91 -19.93
C VAL A 94 8.67 19.43 -21.19
N SER A 95 8.25 18.32 -21.79
CA SER A 95 8.83 17.74 -22.99
C SER A 95 7.90 17.95 -24.20
N PRO A 96 8.01 19.05 -24.96
CA PRO A 96 7.07 19.40 -26.03
C PRO A 96 7.05 18.40 -27.19
N ARG A 97 7.92 17.40 -27.12
CA ARG A 97 8.08 16.40 -28.19
C ARG A 97 6.99 15.33 -28.19
N TYR A 98 6.31 15.14 -27.03
CA TYR A 98 5.30 14.11 -26.86
C TYR A 98 4.06 14.68 -26.17
N ALA A 99 2.91 14.62 -26.86
CA ALA A 99 1.65 14.94 -26.22
C ALA A 99 1.20 13.78 -25.33
N LEU A 100 1.15 14.01 -24.02
CA LEU A 100 0.67 13.04 -23.05
C LEU A 100 -0.71 13.45 -22.52
N PRO A 101 -1.82 13.11 -23.22
CA PRO A 101 -3.16 13.46 -22.74
C PRO A 101 -3.41 12.76 -21.39
N LEU A 102 -3.80 13.56 -20.38
CA LEU A 102 -3.97 13.09 -18.99
C LEU A 102 -4.91 11.88 -18.89
N GLY A 103 -6.01 11.86 -19.67
CA GLY A 103 -6.95 10.76 -19.64
C GLY A 103 -6.33 9.43 -20.07
N VAL A 104 -5.59 9.42 -21.19
CA VAL A 104 -4.93 8.19 -21.68
C VAL A 104 -3.80 7.78 -20.73
N THR A 105 -3.07 8.74 -20.17
CA THR A 105 -2.04 8.49 -19.15
C THR A 105 -2.67 7.83 -17.92
N PHE A 106 -3.83 8.33 -17.47
CA PHE A 106 -4.56 7.73 -16.36
C PHE A 106 -5.01 6.29 -16.66
N LEU A 107 -5.50 6.01 -17.86
CA LEU A 107 -5.82 4.64 -18.29
C LEU A 107 -4.60 3.73 -18.22
N ALA A 108 -3.46 4.17 -18.78
CA ALA A 108 -2.22 3.38 -18.78
C ALA A 108 -1.74 3.07 -17.35
N VAL A 109 -1.79 4.06 -16.46
CA VAL A 109 -1.40 3.89 -15.04
C VAL A 109 -2.35 2.94 -14.32
N CYS A 110 -3.68 3.07 -14.51
CA CYS A 110 -4.66 2.19 -13.87
C CYS A 110 -4.55 0.74 -14.38
N PHE A 111 -4.44 0.52 -15.70
CA PHE A 111 -4.22 -0.84 -16.23
C PHE A 111 -2.87 -1.41 -15.82
N GLY A 112 -1.87 -0.54 -15.63
CA GLY A 112 -0.58 -0.92 -15.07
C GLY A 112 -0.67 -1.55 -13.68
N GLN A 113 -1.77 -1.35 -12.95
CA GLN A 113 -1.98 -1.96 -11.63
C GLN A 113 -2.60 -3.37 -11.69
N ALA A 114 -2.79 -3.95 -12.87
CA ALA A 114 -3.32 -5.32 -13.00
C ALA A 114 -2.55 -6.36 -12.15
N PRO A 115 -1.21 -6.34 -12.04
CA PRO A 115 -0.48 -7.25 -11.16
C PRO A 115 -0.85 -7.09 -9.68
N GLN A 116 -1.24 -5.90 -9.22
CA GLN A 116 -1.61 -5.65 -7.83
C GLN A 116 -2.92 -6.32 -7.41
N LEU A 117 -3.69 -6.91 -8.34
CA LEU A 117 -4.79 -7.81 -7.99
C LEU A 117 -4.33 -9.04 -7.19
N PHE A 118 -3.07 -9.41 -7.34
CA PHE A 118 -2.44 -10.52 -6.60
C PHE A 118 -1.79 -10.07 -5.28
N ALA A 119 -1.88 -8.79 -4.91
CA ALA A 119 -1.29 -8.28 -3.69
C ALA A 119 -1.89 -8.88 -2.40
N VAL A 120 -3.08 -9.48 -2.48
CA VAL A 120 -3.66 -10.24 -1.36
C VAL A 120 -2.72 -11.37 -0.87
N PHE A 121 -1.91 -11.94 -1.75
CA PHE A 121 -0.92 -12.97 -1.39
C PHE A 121 0.28 -12.43 -0.62
N GLU A 122 0.44 -11.11 -0.48
CA GLU A 122 1.42 -10.50 0.43
C GLU A 122 1.16 -10.86 1.90
N ALA A 123 -0.06 -11.31 2.22
CA ALA A 123 -0.42 -11.84 3.53
C ALA A 123 0.37 -13.10 3.92
N LEU A 124 1.00 -13.80 2.96
CA LEU A 124 1.77 -15.00 3.23
C LEU A 124 3.06 -14.67 4.00
N PRO A 125 3.27 -15.29 5.18
CA PRO A 125 4.48 -15.10 5.96
C PRO A 125 5.71 -15.52 5.15
N TYR A 126 6.83 -14.83 5.34
CA TYR A 126 8.13 -15.04 4.66
C TYR A 126 8.20 -14.69 3.17
N PHE A 127 7.09 -14.76 2.42
CA PHE A 127 7.07 -14.53 0.99
C PHE A 127 6.53 -13.15 0.58
N GLY A 128 5.71 -12.54 1.43
CA GLY A 128 4.97 -11.32 1.13
C GLY A 128 5.84 -10.15 0.70
N ALA A 129 6.96 -9.89 1.39
CA ALA A 129 7.84 -8.77 1.08
C ALA A 129 8.56 -8.94 -0.28
N SER A 130 8.91 -10.17 -0.66
CA SER A 130 9.52 -10.46 -1.97
C SER A 130 8.49 -10.37 -3.09
N LEU A 131 7.30 -10.91 -2.85
CA LEU A 131 6.18 -10.84 -3.80
C LEU A 131 5.80 -9.39 -4.09
N ARG A 132 5.71 -8.55 -3.06
CA ARG A 132 5.42 -7.13 -3.22
C ARG A 132 6.39 -6.45 -4.18
N ARG A 133 7.70 -6.65 -4.02
CA ARG A 133 8.72 -6.08 -4.92
C ARG A 133 8.54 -6.52 -6.37
N VAL A 134 8.21 -7.80 -6.56
CA VAL A 134 7.95 -8.36 -7.89
C VAL A 134 6.70 -7.74 -8.51
N LEU A 135 5.61 -7.63 -7.74
CA LEU A 135 4.37 -7.01 -8.21
C LEU A 135 4.55 -5.52 -8.55
N ASP A 136 5.29 -4.78 -7.70
CA ASP A 136 5.59 -3.37 -7.95
C ASP A 136 6.45 -3.17 -9.21
N ALA A 137 7.49 -3.99 -9.38
CA ALA A 137 8.33 -3.96 -10.57
C ALA A 137 7.53 -4.33 -11.83
N TYR A 138 6.68 -5.36 -11.73
CA TYR A 138 5.84 -5.77 -12.85
C TYR A 138 4.78 -4.73 -13.20
N ALA A 139 4.16 -4.10 -12.20
CA ALA A 139 3.23 -2.99 -12.40
C ALA A 139 3.90 -1.83 -13.17
N LEU A 140 5.14 -1.48 -12.84
CA LEU A 140 5.89 -0.46 -13.56
C LEU A 140 6.11 -0.87 -15.03
N ILE A 141 6.46 -2.12 -15.30
CA ILE A 141 6.62 -2.65 -16.67
C ILE A 141 5.31 -2.52 -17.45
N VAL A 142 4.18 -2.88 -16.83
CA VAL A 142 2.85 -2.76 -17.47
C VAL A 142 2.49 -1.30 -17.75
N VAL A 143 2.81 -0.37 -16.82
CA VAL A 143 2.63 1.08 -17.06
C VAL A 143 3.45 1.54 -18.26
N VAL A 144 4.72 1.16 -18.33
CA VAL A 144 5.61 1.50 -19.47
C VAL A 144 5.05 0.95 -20.78
N ALA A 145 4.58 -0.30 -20.79
CA ALA A 145 3.93 -0.90 -21.95
C ALA A 145 2.63 -0.16 -22.33
N GLY A 146 1.82 0.22 -21.34
CA GLY A 146 0.60 1.01 -21.55
C GLY A 146 0.91 2.37 -22.19
N LEU A 147 1.89 3.10 -21.65
CA LEU A 147 2.32 4.38 -22.22
C LEU A 147 2.85 4.21 -23.66
N ARG A 148 3.65 3.16 -23.88
CA ARG A 148 4.17 2.86 -25.22
C ARG A 148 3.04 2.64 -26.24
N TRP A 149 2.12 1.73 -25.93
CA TRP A 149 1.09 1.32 -26.90
C TRP A 149 -0.07 2.31 -27.02
N MET A 150 -0.51 2.89 -25.90
CA MET A 150 -1.63 3.85 -25.92
C MET A 150 -1.24 5.23 -26.43
N LEU A 151 0.02 5.65 -26.28
CA LEU A 151 0.51 6.98 -26.64
C LEU A 151 1.55 6.95 -27.76
N ASP A 152 1.80 5.78 -28.33
CA ASP A 152 2.81 5.56 -29.40
C ASP A 152 4.21 6.12 -29.03
N LEU A 153 4.61 5.92 -27.78
CA LEU A 153 5.89 6.42 -27.30
C LEU A 153 7.02 5.43 -27.59
N PRO A 154 8.26 5.92 -27.90
CA PRO A 154 9.43 5.05 -27.85
C PRO A 154 9.61 4.46 -26.45
N VAL A 155 10.10 3.20 -26.37
CA VAL A 155 10.27 2.49 -25.07
C VAL A 155 11.02 3.32 -24.05
N LEU A 156 12.10 3.99 -24.47
CA LEU A 156 12.91 4.82 -23.58
C LEU A 156 12.12 6.02 -23.05
N ALA A 157 11.33 6.69 -23.91
CA ALA A 157 10.49 7.83 -23.50
C ALA A 157 9.39 7.38 -22.54
N ALA A 158 8.74 6.25 -22.80
CA ALA A 158 7.73 5.65 -21.92
C ALA A 158 8.34 5.29 -20.55
N PHE A 159 9.52 4.68 -20.54
CA PHE A 159 10.25 4.33 -19.32
C PHE A 159 10.64 5.57 -18.51
N LEU A 160 11.20 6.59 -19.17
CA LEU A 160 11.56 7.83 -18.49
C LEU A 160 10.33 8.57 -17.97
N ALA A 161 9.23 8.64 -18.73
CA ALA A 161 8.01 9.29 -18.29
C ALA A 161 7.39 8.55 -17.08
N ALA A 162 7.32 7.22 -17.11
CA ALA A 162 6.83 6.41 -16.00
C ALA A 162 7.71 6.55 -14.76
N GLY A 163 9.05 6.45 -14.92
CA GLY A 163 10.03 6.51 -13.85
C GLY A 163 10.11 7.90 -13.21
N LEU A 164 10.23 8.96 -14.01
CA LEU A 164 10.22 10.34 -13.51
C LEU A 164 8.89 10.69 -12.86
N GLY A 165 7.76 10.26 -13.45
CA GLY A 165 6.44 10.41 -12.86
C GLY A 165 6.34 9.69 -11.52
N TRP A 166 6.90 8.48 -11.39
CA TRP A 166 6.96 7.74 -10.13
C TRP A 166 7.81 8.46 -9.07
N LEU A 167 8.98 8.96 -9.44
CA LEU A 167 9.83 9.75 -8.55
C LEU A 167 9.13 11.04 -8.09
N LEU A 168 8.53 11.76 -9.03
CA LEU A 168 7.79 12.98 -8.72
C LEU A 168 6.58 12.70 -7.81
N GLN A 169 5.83 11.63 -8.08
CA GLN A 169 4.73 11.19 -7.21
C GLN A 169 5.24 10.81 -5.82
N ALA A 170 6.38 10.11 -5.71
CA ALA A 170 6.97 9.76 -4.42
C ALA A 170 7.36 11.02 -3.63
N PHE A 171 7.95 12.01 -4.30
CA PHE A 171 8.29 13.30 -3.71
C PHE A 171 7.05 14.08 -3.26
N LEU A 172 6.04 14.21 -4.13
CA LEU A 172 4.77 14.87 -3.81
C LEU A 172 4.01 14.12 -2.72
N GLY A 173 4.04 12.77 -2.74
CA GLY A 173 3.47 11.91 -1.70
C GLY A 173 4.06 12.22 -0.34
N GLY A 174 5.38 12.29 -0.22
CA GLY A 174 6.06 12.67 1.02
C GLY A 174 5.67 14.07 1.52
N LEU A 175 5.46 15.02 0.60
CA LEU A 175 5.01 16.36 0.96
C LEU A 175 3.54 16.37 1.44
N LEU A 176 2.70 15.54 0.81
CA LEU A 176 1.27 15.37 1.17
C LEU A 176 1.05 14.43 2.36
N GLU A 177 2.03 13.65 2.78
CA GLU A 177 1.89 12.74 3.94
C GLU A 177 1.53 13.49 5.22
N ARG A 178 2.05 14.70 5.42
CA ARG A 178 1.75 15.52 6.61
C ARG A 178 0.26 15.88 6.71
N PRO A 179 -0.41 16.47 5.69
CA PRO A 179 -1.83 16.74 5.75
C PRO A 179 -2.68 15.45 5.69
N LEU A 180 -2.26 14.42 4.93
CA LEU A 180 -2.96 13.14 4.84
C LEU A 180 -2.84 12.29 6.12
N ALA A 181 -1.80 12.47 6.93
CA ALA A 181 -1.69 11.84 8.24
C ALA A 181 -2.85 12.23 9.16
N GLY A 182 -3.33 13.47 9.07
CA GLY A 182 -4.52 13.93 9.79
C GLY A 182 -5.79 13.19 9.35
N VAL A 183 -6.00 13.05 8.04
CA VAL A 183 -7.15 12.31 7.47
C VAL A 183 -7.08 10.83 7.82
N ARG A 184 -5.90 10.22 7.67
CA ARG A 184 -5.65 8.83 8.03
C ARG A 184 -5.83 8.59 9.53
N GLY A 185 -5.34 9.49 10.37
CA GLY A 185 -5.55 9.44 11.81
C GLY A 185 -7.02 9.62 12.21
N TRP A 186 -7.76 10.49 11.51
CA TRP A 186 -9.19 10.63 11.69
C TRP A 186 -9.95 9.35 11.28
N MET A 187 -9.65 8.79 10.11
CA MET A 187 -10.22 7.51 9.66
C MET A 187 -9.93 6.38 10.66
N TRP A 188 -8.71 6.31 11.18
CA TRP A 188 -8.32 5.32 12.18
C TRP A 188 -9.07 5.52 13.50
N ARG A 189 -9.17 6.72 14.03
CA ARG A 189 -9.93 7.02 15.26
C ARG A 189 -11.41 6.67 15.10
N THR A 190 -12.01 7.02 13.96
CA THR A 190 -13.41 6.70 13.66
C THR A 190 -13.62 5.20 13.49
N ALA A 191 -12.66 4.48 12.92
CA ALA A 191 -12.73 3.05 12.66
C ALA A 191 -12.39 2.21 13.89
N SER A 192 -11.39 2.59 14.69
CA SER A 192 -10.92 1.78 15.83
C SER A 192 -11.70 2.03 17.11
N GLY A 193 -12.20 3.24 17.35
CA GLY A 193 -12.89 3.62 18.59
C GLY A 193 -12.02 3.49 19.86
N ARG A 194 -10.72 3.30 19.71
CA ARG A 194 -9.72 3.22 20.79
C ARG A 194 -8.59 4.17 20.47
N GLU A 195 -8.15 4.90 21.47
CA GLU A 195 -7.01 5.83 21.37
C GLU A 195 -5.66 5.11 21.48
N ASP A 196 -5.65 3.92 22.08
CA ASP A 196 -4.44 3.16 22.36
C ASP A 196 -4.23 2.07 21.30
N PHE A 197 -3.46 2.37 20.28
CA PHE A 197 -2.89 1.37 19.39
C PHE A 197 -1.52 0.94 19.91
N VAL A 198 -1.40 -0.34 20.26
CA VAL A 198 -0.11 -0.98 20.47
C VAL A 198 0.64 -0.94 19.12
N ARG A 199 1.64 -0.09 19.02
CA ARG A 199 2.55 -0.07 17.87
C ARG A 199 3.40 -1.34 17.88
N ALA A 200 3.72 -1.86 16.69
CA ALA A 200 4.57 -3.04 16.57
C ALA A 200 5.89 -2.96 17.37
N PRO A 201 6.57 -1.80 17.53
CA PRO A 201 7.71 -1.67 18.42
C PRO A 201 7.35 -1.89 19.90
N ASP A 202 6.16 -1.47 20.36
CA ASP A 202 5.77 -1.61 21.77
C ASP A 202 5.62 -3.08 22.18
N VAL A 203 5.21 -3.96 21.24
CA VAL A 203 5.13 -5.41 21.46
C VAL A 203 6.51 -6.05 21.59
N LEU A 204 7.53 -5.46 20.96
CA LEU A 204 8.91 -5.97 21.02
C LEU A 204 9.68 -5.40 22.23
N GLU A 205 9.27 -4.25 22.76
CA GLU A 205 9.84 -3.65 23.96
C GLU A 205 9.23 -4.19 25.25
N ASP A 206 8.01 -4.70 25.22
CA ASP A 206 7.36 -5.38 26.34
C ASP A 206 7.85 -6.84 26.49
N ARG A 207 9.14 -7.03 26.25
CA ARG A 207 9.85 -8.22 26.68
C ARG A 207 9.92 -8.12 28.19
N PRO A 208 9.35 -9.06 28.96
CA PRO A 208 9.46 -9.02 30.40
C PRO A 208 10.94 -8.86 30.75
N ARG A 209 11.30 -7.79 31.42
CA ARG A 209 12.59 -7.68 32.07
C ARG A 209 12.65 -8.67 33.27
N ASP A 210 12.33 -9.94 32.97
CA ASP A 210 12.52 -11.06 33.90
C ASP A 210 14.01 -11.41 33.93
N GLY A 211 14.76 -10.50 34.46
CA GLY A 211 16.15 -10.62 34.85
C GLY A 211 16.37 -9.94 36.18
N GLY A 212 15.29 -9.79 36.95
CA GLY A 212 15.42 -9.51 38.38
C GLY A 212 16.17 -10.67 39.01
N ALA A 213 17.44 -10.46 39.30
CA ALA A 213 18.22 -11.37 40.15
C ALA A 213 17.39 -11.71 41.39
N PRO A 214 17.37 -12.99 41.81
CA PRO A 214 16.67 -13.38 43.03
C PRO A 214 17.20 -12.52 44.17
N GLY A 215 16.30 -11.70 44.73
CA GLY A 215 16.60 -10.82 45.83
C GLY A 215 17.22 -11.63 46.97
N THR A 216 18.41 -11.27 47.32
CA THR A 216 19.02 -11.68 48.60
C THR A 216 18.05 -11.28 49.71
N ALA A 217 17.47 -12.29 50.35
CA ALA A 217 16.66 -12.13 51.53
C ALA A 217 17.41 -11.30 52.57
N PRO A 218 16.77 -10.33 53.22
CA PRO A 218 17.40 -9.65 54.36
C PRO A 218 17.63 -10.65 55.47
N THR A 219 18.90 -10.96 55.76
CA THR A 219 19.31 -11.69 56.96
C THR A 219 18.93 -10.82 58.15
N ASP A 220 17.89 -11.23 58.84
CA ASP A 220 17.50 -10.76 60.15
C ASP A 220 18.65 -11.12 61.12
N ARG A 221 19.43 -10.09 61.52
CA ARG A 221 20.39 -10.15 62.58
C ARG A 221 19.76 -9.52 63.82
N SER A 222 18.85 -10.23 64.42
CA SER A 222 18.51 -10.03 65.81
C SER A 222 19.56 -10.79 66.69
N GLY A 223 20.70 -10.19 66.81
CA GLY A 223 21.69 -10.62 67.79
C GLY A 223 21.43 -9.94 69.14
N ASP A 224 20.66 -10.64 69.92
CA ASP A 224 20.53 -10.39 71.34
C ASP A 224 21.87 -10.72 72.02
N SER A 225 22.51 -9.76 72.65
CA SER A 225 23.64 -9.91 73.54
C SER A 225 23.34 -9.21 74.86
N GLY A 226 22.66 -9.94 75.72
CA GLY A 226 22.51 -9.55 77.12
C GLY A 226 23.84 -9.49 77.86
N PRO A 227 23.97 -8.56 78.78
CA PRO A 227 25.20 -8.42 79.57
C PRO A 227 25.29 -9.47 80.71
N VAL A 228 26.40 -10.19 80.76
CA VAL A 228 26.74 -11.03 81.89
C VAL A 228 27.37 -10.13 83.00
N GLN A 229 26.62 -9.99 84.08
CA GLN A 229 27.18 -9.50 85.34
C GLN A 229 27.97 -10.63 86.02
N HIS A 230 29.24 -10.37 86.33
CA HIS A 230 30.00 -11.11 87.36
C HIS A 230 30.21 -10.17 88.53
N GLY A 231 29.61 -10.57 89.64
CA GLY A 231 29.98 -10.08 90.94
C GLY A 231 31.17 -10.95 91.52
N GLU A 232 31.92 -10.29 92.28
CA GLU A 232 33.03 -10.52 93.17
C GLU A 232 34.39 -10.27 92.58
#